data_5676d215742c6a8863e4a25f0d751318
#
_entry.id   5676d215742c6a8863e4a25f0d751318
#
_cell.length_a   1.000
_cell.length_b   1.000
_cell.length_c   1.000
_cell.angle_alpha   90.00
_cell.angle_beta   90.00
_cell.angle_gamma   90.00
#
_symmetry.space_group_name_H-M   'P 1'
#
loop_
_entity.id
_entity.type
_entity.pdbx_description
1 polymer ?
#
loop_
_entity_poly.entity_id
_entity_poly.type
_entity_poly.pdbx_seq_one_letter_code
_entity_poly.pdbx_strand_id
1 'polypeptide(L)'
;MISVIISFVACGQKLKASKVPAIVKESFAKQFPGATAKWEKEDGKFEAGFTFQNNSMSALFEANGTMTESEIEIEISELPANILAYLKTNHNSTTIKEVAKITKANGEMIYEAEIKGKDLLFDINGNFIEEVEN
;
A
#
# COMPACT_ATOMS: atom_id res chain seq x y z
N MET A 1 14.66 -10.07 9.14
CA MET A 1 13.79 -9.70 9.89
C MET A 1 12.78 -8.72 9.56
N ILE A 2 11.64 -9.01 9.76
CA ILE A 2 10.65 -8.72 9.12
C ILE A 2 9.91 -7.56 9.22
N SER A 3 9.74 -7.05 8.24
CA SER A 3 8.99 -5.98 7.90
C SER A 3 7.58 -6.17 8.08
N VAL A 4 7.05 -5.41 8.88
CA VAL A 4 5.66 -5.32 9.01
C VAL A 4 5.08 -4.75 7.80
N ILE A 5 4.37 -5.51 7.13
CA ILE A 5 3.70 -5.05 6.03
C ILE A 5 2.36 -4.64 6.45
N ILE A 6 2.05 -3.44 6.15
CA ILE A 6 0.82 -2.90 6.47
C ILE A 6 -0.12 -3.21 5.38
N SER A 7 -0.99 -4.08 5.65
CA SER A 7 -2.10 -4.29 4.81
C SER A 7 -2.99 -3.06 4.93
N PHE A 8 -3.25 -2.43 3.85
CA PHE A 8 -4.15 -1.30 3.78
C PHE A 8 -5.61 -1.74 3.92
N VAL A 9 -5.85 -2.75 4.70
CA VAL A 9 -7.20 -3.10 5.02
C VAL A 9 -7.71 -2.13 6.04
N ALA A 10 -8.80 -1.60 5.74
CA ALA A 10 -9.47 -0.55 6.40
C ALA A 10 -9.84 -0.81 7.83
N CYS A 11 -8.86 -0.87 8.69
CA CYS A 11 -9.09 -0.87 10.13
C CYS A 11 -8.68 0.45 10.76
N GLY A 12 -8.24 1.41 9.94
CA GLY A 12 -7.88 2.72 10.41
C GLY A 12 -9.12 3.55 10.71
N GLN A 13 -9.02 4.43 11.71
CA GLN A 13 -10.08 5.37 11.99
C GLN A 13 -9.98 6.55 11.05
N LYS A 14 -11.10 6.91 10.42
CA LYS A 14 -11.19 8.11 9.59
C LYS A 14 -10.81 9.32 10.43
N LEU A 15 -10.01 10.20 9.85
CA LEU A 15 -9.46 11.34 10.56
C LEU A 15 -9.68 12.60 9.73
N LYS A 16 -10.18 13.65 10.38
CA LYS A 16 -10.30 14.95 9.72
C LYS A 16 -8.91 15.52 9.49
N ALA A 17 -8.70 16.21 8.38
CA ALA A 17 -7.42 16.84 8.07
C ALA A 17 -6.93 17.77 9.19
N SER A 18 -7.85 18.43 9.89
CA SER A 18 -7.50 19.30 11.04
C SER A 18 -6.85 18.56 12.20
N LYS A 19 -7.00 17.22 12.24
CA LYS A 19 -6.42 16.38 13.30
C LYS A 19 -5.10 15.75 12.88
N VAL A 20 -4.68 15.96 11.65
CA VAL A 20 -3.41 15.45 11.14
C VAL A 20 -2.31 16.48 11.45
N PRO A 21 -1.17 16.07 12.01
CA PRO A 21 -0.08 17.01 12.29
C PRO A 21 0.31 17.80 11.04
N ALA A 22 0.59 19.09 11.23
CA ALA A 22 0.98 19.96 10.12
C ALA A 22 2.18 19.42 9.34
N ILE A 23 3.16 18.87 10.06
CA ILE A 23 4.37 18.32 9.41
C ILE A 23 4.07 17.12 8.51
N VAL A 24 3.07 16.32 8.87
CA VAL A 24 2.61 15.20 8.04
C VAL A 24 1.94 15.72 6.77
N LYS A 25 1.07 16.71 6.90
CA LYS A 25 0.41 17.34 5.74
C LYS A 25 1.40 18.03 4.81
N GLU A 26 2.41 18.67 5.36
CA GLU A 26 3.47 19.32 4.58
C GLU A 26 4.29 18.28 3.81
N SER A 27 4.64 17.18 4.46
CA SER A 27 5.36 16.08 3.82
C SER A 27 4.55 15.49 2.66
N PHE A 28 3.25 15.27 2.91
CA PHE A 28 2.34 14.79 1.86
C PHE A 28 2.29 15.73 0.67
N ALA A 29 2.11 17.02 0.93
CA ALA A 29 2.01 18.03 -0.13
C ALA A 29 3.30 18.14 -0.95
N LYS A 30 4.44 17.90 -0.32
CA LYS A 30 5.73 17.93 -0.99
C LYS A 30 5.92 16.74 -1.89
N GLN A 31 5.51 15.55 -1.44
CA GLN A 31 5.65 14.31 -2.19
C GLN A 31 4.62 14.20 -3.31
N PHE A 32 3.43 14.70 -3.10
CA PHE A 32 2.30 14.55 -4.04
C PHE A 32 1.62 15.89 -4.30
N PRO A 33 2.31 16.82 -4.99
CA PRO A 33 1.77 18.16 -5.20
C PRO A 33 0.41 18.17 -5.89
N GLY A 34 -0.53 18.89 -5.33
CA GLY A 34 -1.87 19.01 -5.89
C GLY A 34 -2.86 17.93 -5.52
N ALA A 35 -2.39 16.86 -4.86
CA ALA A 35 -3.27 15.78 -4.44
C ALA A 35 -4.05 16.16 -3.19
N THR A 36 -5.28 15.64 -3.07
CA THR A 36 -6.12 15.81 -1.89
C THR A 36 -6.29 14.48 -1.20
N ALA A 37 -5.89 14.40 0.06
CA ALA A 37 -5.90 13.17 0.83
C ALA A 37 -7.16 13.01 1.65
N LYS A 38 -7.59 11.74 1.77
CA LYS A 38 -8.47 11.30 2.83
C LYS A 38 -7.57 10.63 3.85
N TRP A 39 -7.73 11.02 5.10
CA TRP A 39 -6.82 10.58 6.15
C TRP A 39 -7.43 9.53 7.06
N GLU A 40 -6.59 8.61 7.50
CA GLU A 40 -6.93 7.63 8.51
C GLU A 40 -5.77 7.53 9.50
N LYS A 41 -6.07 7.14 10.73
CA LYS A 41 -5.04 6.91 11.73
C LYS A 41 -5.01 5.42 12.06
N GLU A 42 -3.83 4.83 11.99
CA GLU A 42 -3.63 3.42 12.25
C GLU A 42 -2.31 3.19 12.99
N ASP A 43 -2.38 2.57 14.15
CA ASP A 43 -1.20 2.25 14.98
C ASP A 43 -0.25 3.43 15.18
N GLY A 44 -0.80 4.61 15.43
CA GLY A 44 0.01 5.81 15.67
C GLY A 44 0.54 6.47 14.41
N LYS A 45 0.27 5.89 13.24
CA LYS A 45 0.70 6.44 11.95
C LYS A 45 -0.49 7.07 11.23
N PHE A 46 -0.18 7.89 10.22
CA PHE A 46 -1.19 8.59 9.44
C PHE A 46 -1.16 8.10 8.00
N GLU A 47 -2.28 7.61 7.53
CA GLU A 47 -2.41 7.12 6.17
C GLU A 47 -3.18 8.12 5.32
N ALA A 48 -2.63 8.48 4.17
CA ALA A 48 -3.30 9.30 3.17
C ALA A 48 -3.75 8.42 2.02
N GLY A 49 -5.04 8.44 1.69
CA GLY A 49 -5.56 7.83 0.46
C GLY A 49 -5.87 8.94 -0.53
N PHE A 50 -5.43 8.83 -1.76
CA PHE A 50 -5.53 9.91 -2.75
C PHE A 50 -5.39 9.40 -4.18
N THR A 51 -5.69 10.28 -5.13
CA THR A 51 -5.42 10.03 -6.54
C THR A 51 -4.30 10.99 -6.97
N PHE A 52 -3.29 10.47 -7.61
CA PHE A 52 -2.18 11.27 -8.10
C PHE A 52 -1.77 10.77 -9.48
N GLN A 53 -1.73 11.69 -10.47
CA GLN A 53 -1.42 11.35 -11.87
C GLN A 53 -2.28 10.21 -12.40
N ASN A 54 -3.57 10.26 -12.10
CA ASN A 54 -4.58 9.27 -12.48
C ASN A 54 -4.43 7.88 -11.86
N ASN A 55 -3.59 7.76 -10.84
CA ASN A 55 -3.42 6.49 -10.12
C ASN A 55 -4.02 6.59 -8.73
N SER A 56 -4.68 5.52 -8.30
CA SER A 56 -5.14 5.39 -6.93
C SER A 56 -3.93 5.01 -6.06
N MET A 57 -3.67 5.81 -5.05
CA MET A 57 -2.49 5.65 -4.22
C MET A 57 -2.81 5.80 -2.75
N SER A 58 -1.90 5.32 -1.92
CA SER A 58 -1.90 5.63 -0.50
C SER A 58 -0.46 5.80 -0.02
N ALA A 59 -0.30 6.51 1.06
CA ALA A 59 1.01 6.74 1.67
C ALA A 59 0.88 6.76 3.18
N LEU A 60 1.87 6.22 3.86
CA LEU A 60 1.88 6.09 5.30
C LEU A 60 2.97 6.96 5.89
N PHE A 61 2.61 7.74 6.89
CA PHE A 61 3.50 8.71 7.53
C PHE A 61 3.58 8.49 9.03
N GLU A 62 4.76 8.67 9.57
CA GLU A 62 4.93 8.78 11.01
C GLU A 62 4.54 10.18 11.46
N ALA A 63 4.29 10.36 12.75
CA ALA A 63 3.90 11.66 13.31
C ALA A 63 4.91 12.77 13.04
N ASN A 64 6.17 12.41 12.82
CA ASN A 64 7.24 13.36 12.51
C ASN A 64 7.30 13.77 11.04
N GLY A 65 6.39 13.24 10.21
CA GLY A 65 6.33 13.54 8.78
C GLY A 65 7.12 12.61 7.88
N THR A 66 7.82 11.62 8.45
CA THR A 66 8.56 10.64 7.64
C THR A 66 7.59 9.72 6.91
N MET A 67 7.68 9.64 5.60
CA MET A 67 6.89 8.69 4.81
C MET A 67 7.57 7.33 4.88
N THR A 68 6.90 6.35 5.45
CA THR A 68 7.46 5.01 5.63
C THR A 68 7.20 4.11 4.45
N GLU A 69 6.09 4.32 3.74
CA GLU A 69 5.83 3.59 2.51
C GLU A 69 4.74 4.28 1.69
N SER A 70 4.73 3.98 0.41
CA SER A 70 3.65 4.39 -0.48
C SER A 70 3.20 3.20 -1.30
N GLU A 71 1.96 3.23 -1.74
CA GLU A 71 1.35 2.15 -2.51
C GLU A 71 0.63 2.72 -3.71
N ILE A 72 0.81 2.09 -4.85
CA ILE A 72 0.11 2.43 -6.07
C ILE A 72 -0.64 1.21 -6.59
N GLU A 73 -1.94 1.38 -6.83
CA GLU A 73 -2.75 0.34 -7.44
C GLU A 73 -2.33 0.19 -8.89
N ILE A 74 -2.16 -1.05 -9.33
CA ILE A 74 -1.78 -1.36 -10.71
C ILE A 74 -2.77 -2.34 -11.33
N GLU A 75 -2.70 -2.51 -12.64
CA GLU A 75 -3.51 -3.49 -13.34
C GLU A 75 -2.92 -4.89 -13.15
N ILE A 76 -3.77 -5.89 -13.15
CA ILE A 76 -3.33 -7.29 -13.04
C ILE A 76 -2.33 -7.62 -14.14
N SER A 77 -2.53 -7.05 -15.34
CA SER A 77 -1.63 -7.26 -16.48
C SER A 77 -0.22 -6.70 -16.28
N GLU A 78 -0.04 -5.84 -15.28
CA GLU A 78 1.26 -5.27 -14.97
C GLU A 78 2.08 -6.14 -14.00
N LEU A 79 1.47 -7.19 -13.47
CA LEU A 79 2.20 -8.12 -12.59
C LEU A 79 3.21 -8.95 -13.39
N PRO A 80 4.37 -9.25 -12.81
CA PRO A 80 5.28 -10.22 -13.41
C PRO A 80 4.59 -11.56 -13.67
N ALA A 81 4.96 -12.21 -14.77
CA ALA A 81 4.32 -13.46 -15.18
C ALA A 81 4.42 -14.57 -14.12
N ASN A 82 5.50 -14.60 -13.36
CA ASN A 82 5.69 -15.61 -12.31
C ASN A 82 4.75 -15.41 -11.12
N ILE A 83 4.33 -14.17 -10.85
CA ILE A 83 3.31 -13.91 -9.82
C ILE A 83 1.97 -14.46 -10.28
N LEU A 84 1.59 -14.19 -11.53
CA LEU A 84 0.36 -14.72 -12.10
C LEU A 84 0.36 -16.26 -12.07
N ALA A 85 1.49 -16.86 -12.40
CA ALA A 85 1.66 -18.30 -12.35
C ALA A 85 1.51 -18.85 -10.91
N TYR A 86 2.10 -18.17 -9.94
CA TYR A 86 1.98 -18.55 -8.53
C TYR A 86 0.53 -18.51 -8.07
N LEU A 87 -0.16 -17.43 -8.39
CA LEU A 87 -1.57 -17.26 -8.02
C LEU A 87 -2.43 -18.34 -8.65
N LYS A 88 -2.19 -18.66 -9.91
CA LYS A 88 -2.92 -19.69 -10.62
C LYS A 88 -2.67 -21.08 -10.02
N THR A 89 -1.46 -21.38 -9.64
CA THR A 89 -1.09 -22.69 -9.07
C THR A 89 -1.60 -22.86 -7.64
N ASN A 90 -1.50 -21.86 -6.82
CA ASN A 90 -1.80 -21.96 -5.38
C ASN A 90 -3.18 -21.42 -4.97
N HIS A 91 -3.78 -20.59 -5.82
CA HIS A 91 -5.05 -19.92 -5.53
C HIS A 91 -5.94 -19.83 -6.77
N ASN A 92 -5.98 -20.88 -7.60
CA ASN A 92 -6.59 -20.81 -8.92
C ASN A 92 -8.11 -20.57 -8.94
N SER A 93 -8.80 -20.89 -7.87
CA SER A 93 -10.24 -20.65 -7.79
C SER A 93 -10.57 -19.34 -7.07
N THR A 94 -9.57 -18.58 -6.69
CA THR A 94 -9.77 -17.35 -5.93
C THR A 94 -9.66 -16.14 -6.86
N THR A 95 -10.61 -15.23 -6.75
CA THR A 95 -10.58 -13.99 -7.51
C THR A 95 -9.56 -13.03 -6.91
N ILE A 96 -8.72 -12.45 -7.76
CA ILE A 96 -7.82 -11.37 -7.37
C ILE A 96 -8.66 -10.10 -7.30
N LYS A 97 -8.75 -9.49 -6.14
CA LYS A 97 -9.54 -8.28 -5.95
C LYS A 97 -8.79 -7.03 -6.39
N GLU A 98 -7.53 -6.96 -6.03
CA GLU A 98 -6.72 -5.78 -6.28
C GLU A 98 -5.26 -6.16 -6.29
N VAL A 99 -4.46 -5.47 -7.07
CA VAL A 99 -3.01 -5.62 -7.06
C VAL A 99 -2.37 -4.25 -6.93
N ALA A 100 -1.25 -4.21 -6.24
CA ALA A 100 -0.55 -2.97 -5.96
C ALA A 100 0.95 -3.16 -5.93
N LYS A 101 1.66 -2.05 -6.07
CA LYS A 101 3.10 -2.00 -5.89
C LYS A 101 3.37 -1.11 -4.68
N ILE A 102 4.08 -1.63 -3.72
CA ILE A 102 4.45 -0.92 -2.49
C ILE A 102 5.91 -0.52 -2.57
N THR A 103 6.20 0.73 -2.27
CA THR A 103 7.57 1.25 -2.20
C THR A 103 7.83 1.64 -0.74
N LYS A 104 8.86 1.07 -0.14
CA LYS A 104 9.25 1.37 1.24
C LYS A 104 10.21 2.55 1.28
N ALA A 105 10.39 3.12 2.48
CA ALA A 105 11.25 4.27 2.67
C ALA A 105 12.69 4.04 2.19
N ASN A 106 13.19 2.81 2.30
CA ASN A 106 14.53 2.45 1.85
C ASN A 106 14.64 2.22 0.34
N GLY A 107 13.54 2.40 -0.40
CA GLY A 107 13.50 2.18 -1.84
C GLY A 107 13.13 0.76 -2.25
N GLU A 108 13.01 -0.16 -1.31
CA GLU A 108 12.61 -1.52 -1.61
C GLU A 108 11.18 -1.53 -2.16
N MET A 109 10.95 -2.30 -3.21
CA MET A 109 9.63 -2.42 -3.83
C MET A 109 9.14 -3.85 -3.73
N ILE A 110 7.85 -3.99 -3.44
CA ILE A 110 7.20 -5.29 -3.40
C ILE A 110 5.85 -5.22 -4.12
N TYR A 111 5.36 -6.36 -4.55
CA TYR A 111 4.03 -6.46 -5.12
C TYR A 111 3.08 -7.08 -4.10
N GLU A 112 1.85 -6.61 -4.11
CA GLU A 112 0.80 -7.16 -3.28
C GLU A 112 -0.35 -7.59 -4.16
N ALA A 113 -0.87 -8.79 -3.92
CA ALA A 113 -2.11 -9.25 -4.55
C ALA A 113 -3.12 -9.52 -3.44
N GLU A 114 -4.23 -8.79 -3.46
CA GLU A 114 -5.31 -8.99 -2.51
C GLU A 114 -6.28 -10.04 -3.04
N ILE A 115 -6.53 -11.06 -2.24
CA ILE A 115 -7.55 -12.05 -2.49
C ILE A 115 -8.48 -12.06 -1.26
N LYS A 116 -9.52 -12.86 -1.30
CA LYS A 116 -10.47 -12.88 -0.19
C LYS A 116 -9.80 -13.26 1.13
N GLY A 117 -9.79 -12.34 2.07
CA GLY A 117 -9.27 -12.55 3.42
C GLY A 117 -7.76 -12.53 3.56
N LYS A 118 -7.02 -12.28 2.48
CA LYS A 118 -5.55 -12.33 2.52
C LYS A 118 -4.90 -11.37 1.56
N ASP A 119 -3.69 -10.94 1.94
CA ASP A 119 -2.78 -10.24 1.05
C ASP A 119 -1.58 -11.14 0.81
N LEU A 120 -1.24 -11.34 -0.45
CA LEU A 120 -0.08 -12.13 -0.85
C LEU A 120 1.01 -11.20 -1.31
N LEU A 121 2.20 -11.35 -0.75
CA LEU A 121 3.30 -10.42 -0.98
C LEU A 121 4.43 -11.11 -1.74
N PHE A 122 4.98 -10.38 -2.71
CA PHE A 122 6.02 -10.86 -3.60
C PHE A 122 7.12 -9.82 -3.72
N ASP A 123 8.35 -10.25 -3.88
CA ASP A 123 9.45 -9.31 -4.13
C ASP A 123 9.39 -8.76 -5.56
N ILE A 124 10.28 -7.84 -5.90
CA ILE A 124 10.29 -7.20 -7.21
C ILE A 124 10.57 -8.20 -8.35
N ASN A 125 11.20 -9.33 -8.04
CA ASN A 125 11.45 -10.39 -9.01
C ASN A 125 10.28 -11.38 -9.14
N GLY A 126 9.23 -11.18 -8.35
CA GLY A 126 8.05 -12.01 -8.39
C GLY A 126 8.12 -13.25 -7.51
N ASN A 127 9.07 -13.32 -6.59
CA ASN A 127 9.18 -14.43 -5.66
C ASN A 127 8.27 -14.20 -4.46
N PHE A 128 7.54 -15.24 -4.06
CA PHE A 128 6.63 -15.15 -2.93
C PHE A 128 7.39 -14.87 -1.62
N ILE A 129 6.90 -13.90 -0.85
CA ILE A 129 7.47 -13.54 0.44
C ILE A 129 6.63 -14.10 1.57
N GLU A 130 5.37 -13.71 1.64
CA GLU A 130 4.47 -14.13 2.71
C GLU A 130 3.01 -13.86 2.40
N GLU A 131 2.16 -14.46 3.19
CA GLU A 131 0.73 -14.31 3.16
C GLU A 131 0.33 -13.64 4.46
N VAL A 132 -0.46 -12.59 4.38
CA VAL A 132 -0.94 -11.82 5.53
C VAL A 132 -2.47 -11.89 5.57
N GLU A 133 -3.01 -12.30 6.70
CA GLU A 133 -4.46 -12.31 6.89
C GLU A 133 -4.97 -10.87 7.03
N ASN A 134 -6.09 -10.57 6.44
CA ASN A 134 -6.70 -9.24 6.54
C ASN A 134 -8.16 -9.27 7.02
#